data_937ef6a64953ac15de4bc00b67cc3feb
#
_entry.id   937ef6a64953ac15de4bc00b67cc3feb
#
_cell.length_a   1.000
_cell.length_b   1.000
_cell.length_c   1.000
_cell.angle_alpha   90.00
_cell.angle_beta   90.00
_cell.angle_gamma   90.00
#
_symmetry.space_group_name_H-M   'P 1'
#
loop_
_entity.id
_entity.type
_entity.pdbx_description
1 polymer ?
#
loop_
_entity_poly.entity_id
_entity_poly.type
_entity_poly.pdbx_seq_one_letter_code
_entity_poly.pdbx_strand_id
1 'polypeptide(L)'
;VKDAFQEKFWNESEQCLKDVLSGGKDENQIRCNQIWALTMPFTMLSAEKEAFILKKVKDELYTTVGLRTLAKEDPDFHRVYIGPMEERDRAYHQGTVWAFPLGAYYRACIRYAGKCEDMAEKERIQTELAEGFEALNAWLREGCVSQIAEIYDGEAPTVSRGCFAQAWSVTELLRAVYDYEKMQEEILSDGKNIRD
;
A
#
# COMPACT_ATOMS: atom_id res chain seq x y z
N VAL A 1 -12.75 20.71 -8.18
CA VAL A 1 -12.11 19.89 -7.14
C VAL A 1 -10.93 19.13 -7.72
N LYS A 2 -11.12 18.34 -8.81
CA LYS A 2 -10.06 17.51 -9.41
C LYS A 2 -8.81 18.33 -9.79
N ASP A 3 -9.00 19.44 -10.50
CA ASP A 3 -7.89 20.29 -10.94
C ASP A 3 -7.12 20.89 -9.76
N ALA A 4 -7.84 21.44 -8.78
CA ALA A 4 -7.23 21.98 -7.57
C ALA A 4 -6.51 20.90 -6.72
N PHE A 5 -7.02 19.66 -6.73
CA PHE A 5 -6.34 18.55 -6.07
C PHE A 5 -5.00 18.24 -6.76
N GLN A 6 -5.00 18.11 -8.07
CA GLN A 6 -3.80 17.82 -8.83
C GLN A 6 -2.78 18.96 -8.73
N GLU A 7 -3.24 20.21 -8.82
CA GLU A 7 -2.37 21.39 -8.72
C GLU A 7 -1.65 21.48 -7.36
N LYS A 8 -2.36 21.18 -6.28
CA LYS A 8 -1.84 21.38 -4.92
C LYS A 8 -1.10 20.17 -4.36
N PHE A 9 -1.65 18.96 -4.56
CA PHE A 9 -1.12 17.76 -3.94
C PHE A 9 -0.11 17.00 -4.81
N TRP A 10 -0.08 17.20 -6.13
CA TRP A 10 0.93 16.56 -6.95
C TRP A 10 2.31 17.16 -6.70
N ASN A 11 3.27 16.30 -6.33
CA ASN A 11 4.68 16.65 -6.20
C ASN A 11 5.42 16.21 -7.46
N GLU A 12 5.78 17.18 -8.31
CA GLU A 12 6.41 16.91 -9.61
C GLU A 12 7.82 16.34 -9.46
N SER A 13 8.56 16.76 -8.43
CA SER A 13 9.93 16.28 -8.21
C SER A 13 9.97 14.84 -7.72
N GLU A 14 9.01 14.44 -6.88
CA GLU A 14 8.90 13.09 -6.31
C GLU A 14 7.99 12.16 -7.11
N GLN A 15 7.22 12.70 -8.05
CA GLN A 15 6.22 11.96 -8.84
C GLN A 15 5.22 11.19 -7.98
N CYS A 16 4.74 11.82 -6.93
CA CYS A 16 3.79 11.25 -5.98
C CYS A 16 2.88 12.35 -5.39
N LEU A 17 1.99 12.00 -4.48
CA LEU A 17 1.16 12.97 -3.78
C LEU A 17 1.84 13.42 -2.49
N LYS A 18 1.76 14.73 -2.22
CA LYS A 18 2.03 15.29 -0.90
C LYS A 18 1.01 14.76 0.09
N ASP A 19 1.45 14.42 1.29
CA ASP A 19 0.58 13.99 2.37
C ASP A 19 -0.18 15.16 3.00
N VAL A 20 0.49 16.31 3.12
CA VAL A 20 -0.03 17.54 3.70
C VAL A 20 0.32 18.76 2.87
N LEU A 21 -0.42 19.85 3.05
CA LEU A 21 -0.14 21.16 2.46
C LEU A 21 0.23 22.15 3.59
N SER A 22 1.43 21.98 4.14
CA SER A 22 1.90 22.77 5.28
C SER A 22 2.82 23.95 4.89
N GLY A 23 3.35 23.93 3.67
CA GLY A 23 4.43 24.85 3.26
C GLY A 23 5.77 24.54 3.89
N GLY A 24 5.91 23.42 4.62
CA GLY A 24 7.11 22.96 5.30
C GLY A 24 7.76 21.73 4.68
N LYS A 25 8.76 21.20 5.37
CA LYS A 25 9.49 19.99 4.96
C LYS A 25 8.59 18.76 4.79
N ASP A 26 7.51 18.68 5.56
CA ASP A 26 6.57 17.55 5.61
C ASP A 26 5.83 17.36 4.28
N GLU A 27 5.75 18.39 3.42
CA GLU A 27 5.12 18.27 2.10
C GLU A 27 5.86 17.30 1.17
N ASN A 28 7.15 17.08 1.37
CA ASN A 28 7.97 16.21 0.56
C ASN A 28 8.17 14.81 1.16
N GLN A 29 7.59 14.53 2.32
CA GLN A 29 7.65 13.20 2.93
C GLN A 29 6.85 12.19 2.12
N ILE A 30 7.46 11.03 1.84
CA ILE A 30 6.81 9.95 1.13
C ILE A 30 6.10 9.06 2.13
N ARG A 31 4.76 9.09 2.10
CA ARG A 31 3.89 8.42 3.05
C ARG A 31 2.86 7.52 2.38
N CYS A 32 2.38 6.52 3.10
CA CYS A 32 1.45 5.53 2.57
C CYS A 32 0.03 6.08 2.28
N ASN A 33 -0.36 7.22 2.86
CA ASN A 33 -1.71 7.75 2.74
C ASN A 33 -2.12 8.07 1.29
N GLN A 34 -1.16 8.38 0.41
CA GLN A 34 -1.40 8.65 -1.00
C GLN A 34 -2.12 7.51 -1.73
N ILE A 35 -1.99 6.26 -1.24
CA ILE A 35 -2.62 5.10 -1.90
C ILE A 35 -4.16 5.19 -1.89
N TRP A 36 -4.75 5.87 -0.91
CA TRP A 36 -6.20 6.02 -0.82
C TRP A 36 -6.79 6.81 -1.99
N ALA A 37 -6.04 7.74 -2.58
CA ALA A 37 -6.47 8.48 -3.76
C ALA A 37 -6.72 7.58 -4.97
N LEU A 38 -6.08 6.40 -5.04
CA LEU A 38 -6.21 5.43 -6.11
C LEU A 38 -7.34 4.43 -5.90
N THR A 39 -7.85 4.31 -4.68
CA THR A 39 -8.89 3.33 -4.31
C THR A 39 -10.28 3.93 -4.21
N MET A 40 -10.41 5.25 -4.23
CA MET A 40 -11.72 5.92 -4.20
C MET A 40 -12.51 5.66 -5.50
N PRO A 41 -13.85 5.71 -5.45
CA PRO A 41 -14.71 5.47 -6.62
C PRO A 41 -14.45 6.46 -7.76
N PHE A 42 -14.00 7.67 -7.43
CA PHE A 42 -13.72 8.74 -8.39
C PHE A 42 -12.21 8.92 -8.54
N THR A 43 -11.70 8.70 -9.75
CA THR A 43 -10.29 8.97 -10.01
C THR A 43 -10.00 10.48 -10.07
N MET A 44 -9.01 10.89 -9.32
CA MET A 44 -8.52 12.27 -9.27
C MET A 44 -7.27 12.47 -10.17
N LEU A 45 -6.64 11.39 -10.60
CA LEU A 45 -5.36 11.36 -11.29
C LEU A 45 -5.49 10.76 -12.70
N SER A 46 -4.48 10.97 -13.53
CA SER A 46 -4.31 10.24 -14.80
C SER A 46 -3.73 8.85 -14.52
N ALA A 47 -3.89 7.91 -15.46
CA ALA A 47 -3.32 6.57 -15.35
C ALA A 47 -1.79 6.60 -15.19
N GLU A 48 -1.12 7.53 -15.86
CA GLU A 48 0.32 7.74 -15.74
C GLU A 48 0.73 8.13 -14.31
N LYS A 49 0.02 9.10 -13.70
CA LYS A 49 0.27 9.51 -12.32
C LYS A 49 -0.04 8.41 -11.31
N GLU A 50 -1.08 7.60 -11.55
CA GLU A 50 -1.36 6.41 -10.73
C GLU A 50 -0.21 5.40 -10.82
N ALA A 51 0.35 5.15 -12.01
CA ALA A 51 1.50 4.28 -12.19
C ALA A 51 2.74 4.75 -11.39
N PHE A 52 3.03 6.05 -11.44
CA PHE A 52 4.13 6.63 -10.65
C PHE A 52 3.93 6.44 -9.14
N ILE A 53 2.72 6.67 -8.64
CA ILE A 53 2.40 6.46 -7.22
C ILE A 53 2.55 4.99 -6.84
N LEU A 54 2.01 4.05 -7.63
CA LEU A 54 2.14 2.62 -7.36
C LEU A 54 3.60 2.19 -7.30
N LYS A 55 4.41 2.67 -8.26
CA LYS A 55 5.85 2.41 -8.26
C LYS A 55 6.55 3.01 -7.03
N LYS A 56 6.29 4.27 -6.70
CA LYS A 56 6.88 4.95 -5.54
C LYS A 56 6.53 4.21 -4.24
N VAL A 57 5.27 3.83 -4.04
CA VAL A 57 4.83 3.07 -2.87
C VAL A 57 5.50 1.69 -2.83
N LYS A 58 5.63 1.01 -3.97
CA LYS A 58 6.34 -0.28 -4.06
C LYS A 58 7.79 -0.16 -3.65
N ASP A 59 8.49 0.80 -4.19
CA ASP A 59 9.93 0.92 -4.00
C ASP A 59 10.30 1.36 -2.58
N GLU A 60 9.54 2.26 -1.99
CA GLU A 60 9.93 2.92 -0.75
C GLU A 60 9.17 2.49 0.50
N LEU A 61 7.90 2.09 0.34
CA LEU A 61 7.03 1.83 1.49
C LEU A 61 6.60 0.37 1.64
N TYR A 62 6.61 -0.40 0.55
CA TYR A 62 6.08 -1.76 0.56
C TYR A 62 6.90 -2.70 1.44
N THR A 63 6.18 -3.55 2.17
CA THR A 63 6.66 -4.77 2.81
C THR A 63 5.65 -5.90 2.58
N THR A 64 6.04 -7.13 2.85
CA THR A 64 5.14 -8.29 2.67
C THR A 64 3.96 -8.34 3.64
N VAL A 65 3.93 -7.48 4.65
CA VAL A 65 2.86 -7.45 5.67
C VAL A 65 2.13 -6.13 5.78
N GLY A 66 2.64 -5.07 5.16
CA GLY A 66 2.05 -3.74 5.27
C GLY A 66 2.80 -2.68 4.47
N LEU A 67 2.39 -1.44 4.65
CA LEU A 67 3.14 -0.29 4.14
C LEU A 67 3.80 0.47 5.29
N ARG A 68 5.04 0.90 5.08
CA ARG A 68 5.69 1.87 5.97
C ARG A 68 4.91 3.18 5.94
N THR A 69 4.76 3.80 7.08
CA THR A 69 4.10 5.10 7.19
C THR A 69 4.96 6.26 6.72
N LEU A 70 6.27 6.04 6.61
CA LEU A 70 7.27 6.99 6.12
C LEU A 70 8.38 6.23 5.40
N ALA A 71 8.93 6.80 4.33
CA ALA A 71 10.06 6.22 3.60
C ALA A 71 11.31 6.16 4.49
N LYS A 72 12.15 5.14 4.28
CA LYS A 72 13.35 4.88 5.10
C LYS A 72 14.41 5.98 5.01
N GLU A 73 14.47 6.65 3.87
CA GLU A 73 15.44 7.69 3.60
C GLU A 73 15.10 9.03 4.27
N ASP A 74 13.88 9.14 4.82
CA ASP A 74 13.45 10.35 5.53
C ASP A 74 14.20 10.48 6.88
N PRO A 75 14.73 11.65 7.23
CA PRO A 75 15.47 11.86 8.48
C PRO A 75 14.62 11.65 9.75
N ASP A 76 13.30 11.72 9.64
CA ASP A 76 12.37 11.47 10.73
C ASP A 76 11.95 9.97 10.84
N PHE A 77 12.56 9.06 10.04
CA PHE A 77 12.24 7.65 10.05
C PHE A 77 12.66 6.94 11.33
N HIS A 78 11.72 6.22 11.93
CA HIS A 78 11.93 5.37 13.10
C HIS A 78 11.75 3.89 12.74
N ARG A 79 12.85 3.13 12.79
CA ARG A 79 12.88 1.73 12.33
C ARG A 79 12.18 0.73 13.26
N VAL A 80 12.06 1.04 14.55
CA VAL A 80 11.54 0.11 15.56
C VAL A 80 10.55 0.81 16.49
N TYR A 81 9.43 0.15 16.75
CA TYR A 81 8.41 0.60 17.70
C TYR A 81 8.67 0.00 19.09
N ILE A 82 9.51 0.66 19.91
CA ILE A 82 9.94 0.18 21.21
C ILE A 82 10.20 1.34 22.18
N GLY A 83 10.27 1.05 23.46
CA GLY A 83 10.63 2.02 24.50
C GLY A 83 9.44 2.56 25.29
N PRO A 84 9.62 3.64 26.06
CA PRO A 84 8.56 4.36 26.75
C PRO A 84 7.49 4.87 25.78
N MET A 85 6.33 5.25 26.31
CA MET A 85 5.19 5.73 25.54
C MET A 85 5.57 6.85 24.57
N GLU A 86 6.34 7.83 25.01
CA GLU A 86 6.78 8.96 24.19
C GLU A 86 7.62 8.54 22.97
N GLU A 87 8.52 7.58 23.14
CA GLU A 87 9.33 7.05 22.02
C GLU A 87 8.48 6.25 21.05
N ARG A 88 7.55 5.45 21.57
CA ARG A 88 6.61 4.71 20.74
C ARG A 88 5.67 5.62 19.95
N ASP A 89 5.16 6.67 20.56
CA ASP A 89 4.30 7.65 19.88
C ASP A 89 5.05 8.36 18.75
N ARG A 90 6.33 8.67 18.94
CA ARG A 90 7.17 9.20 17.86
C ARG A 90 7.35 8.25 16.69
N ALA A 91 7.45 6.93 16.95
CA ALA A 91 7.63 5.93 15.92
C ALA A 91 6.33 5.55 15.21
N TYR A 92 5.17 5.74 15.85
CA TYR A 92 3.88 5.15 15.48
C TYR A 92 3.43 5.45 14.04
N HIS A 93 3.74 6.64 13.55
CA HIS A 93 3.49 7.07 12.17
C HIS A 93 4.74 7.58 11.45
N GLN A 94 5.91 7.22 11.92
CA GLN A 94 7.20 7.68 11.38
C GLN A 94 8.09 6.48 10.98
N GLY A 95 7.55 5.58 10.16
CA GLY A 95 8.31 4.45 9.66
C GLY A 95 7.72 3.08 10.02
N THR A 96 6.96 2.98 11.12
CA THR A 96 6.23 1.76 11.50
C THR A 96 5.39 1.26 10.33
N VAL A 97 5.42 -0.05 10.09
CA VAL A 97 4.62 -0.71 9.05
C VAL A 97 3.22 -0.94 9.57
N TRP A 98 2.22 -0.51 8.81
CA TRP A 98 0.82 -0.78 9.08
C TRP A 98 0.25 -1.75 8.05
N ALA A 99 -0.47 -2.77 8.53
CA ALA A 99 -0.99 -3.82 7.67
C ALA A 99 -2.19 -3.36 6.82
N PHE A 100 -3.11 -2.55 7.37
CA PHE A 100 -4.33 -2.18 6.66
C PHE A 100 -4.11 -1.41 5.34
N PRO A 101 -3.10 -0.52 5.18
CA PRO A 101 -2.88 0.16 3.91
C PRO A 101 -2.39 -0.77 2.79
N LEU A 102 -1.86 -1.96 3.13
CA LEU A 102 -1.48 -2.95 2.13
C LEU A 102 -2.69 -3.46 1.34
N GLY A 103 -3.84 -3.64 2.01
CA GLY A 103 -5.08 -3.97 1.31
C GLY A 103 -5.48 -2.90 0.30
N ALA A 104 -5.35 -1.62 0.65
CA ALA A 104 -5.57 -0.52 -0.28
C ALA A 104 -4.57 -0.53 -1.44
N TYR A 105 -3.29 -0.81 -1.18
CA TYR A 105 -2.27 -0.94 -2.22
C TYR A 105 -2.61 -2.06 -3.24
N TYR A 106 -2.92 -3.25 -2.77
CA TYR A 106 -3.30 -4.36 -3.66
C TYR A 106 -4.53 -4.04 -4.49
N ARG A 107 -5.55 -3.43 -3.89
CA ARG A 107 -6.76 -2.98 -4.62
C ARG A 107 -6.45 -1.89 -5.66
N ALA A 108 -5.52 -0.98 -5.36
CA ALA A 108 -5.06 0.01 -6.34
C ALA A 108 -4.33 -0.66 -7.51
N CYS A 109 -3.47 -1.66 -7.25
CA CYS A 109 -2.80 -2.47 -8.27
C CYS A 109 -3.81 -3.22 -9.15
N ILE A 110 -4.81 -3.87 -8.57
CA ILE A 110 -5.89 -4.58 -9.28
C ILE A 110 -6.64 -3.62 -10.21
N ARG A 111 -7.05 -2.45 -9.70
CA ARG A 111 -7.76 -1.43 -10.49
C ARG A 111 -6.90 -0.88 -11.63
N TYR A 112 -5.62 -0.66 -11.37
CA TYR A 112 -4.69 -0.19 -12.39
C TYR A 112 -4.48 -1.25 -13.47
N ALA A 113 -4.26 -2.51 -13.11
CA ALA A 113 -4.12 -3.62 -14.05
C ALA A 113 -5.37 -3.80 -14.93
N GLY A 114 -6.58 -3.56 -14.39
CA GLY A 114 -7.84 -3.65 -15.15
C GLY A 114 -7.98 -2.61 -16.24
N LYS A 115 -7.26 -1.48 -16.18
CA LYS A 115 -7.28 -0.41 -17.20
C LYS A 115 -5.94 -0.20 -17.90
N CYS A 116 -4.93 -0.99 -17.58
CA CYS A 116 -3.62 -0.95 -18.22
C CYS A 116 -3.68 -1.61 -19.60
N GLU A 117 -3.27 -0.89 -20.65
CA GLU A 117 -3.20 -1.40 -22.02
C GLU A 117 -1.89 -2.14 -22.30
N ASP A 118 -0.82 -1.86 -21.54
CA ASP A 118 0.45 -2.57 -21.65
C ASP A 118 0.33 -3.97 -21.01
N MET A 119 0.35 -4.98 -21.86
CA MET A 119 0.19 -6.38 -21.44
C MET A 119 1.34 -6.86 -20.56
N ALA A 120 2.57 -6.42 -20.81
CA ALA A 120 3.74 -6.81 -20.01
C ALA A 120 3.65 -6.22 -18.60
N GLU A 121 3.24 -4.95 -18.49
CA GLU A 121 3.02 -4.29 -17.21
C GLU A 121 1.86 -4.94 -16.43
N LYS A 122 0.77 -5.25 -17.12
CA LYS A 122 -0.37 -5.95 -16.53
C LYS A 122 0.02 -7.31 -15.95
N GLU A 123 0.78 -8.12 -16.70
CA GLU A 123 1.27 -9.44 -16.28
C GLU A 123 2.24 -9.33 -15.10
N ARG A 124 3.12 -8.34 -15.11
CA ARG A 124 4.02 -8.03 -14.00
C ARG A 124 3.25 -7.75 -12.70
N ILE A 125 2.23 -6.91 -12.78
CA ILE A 125 1.39 -6.56 -11.61
C ILE A 125 0.63 -7.79 -11.10
N GLN A 126 0.09 -8.63 -12.00
CA GLN A 126 -0.60 -9.85 -11.61
C GLN A 126 0.32 -10.83 -10.88
N THR A 127 1.55 -10.98 -11.36
CA THR A 127 2.57 -11.81 -10.71
C THR A 127 2.91 -11.28 -9.33
N GLU A 128 3.17 -9.99 -9.19
CA GLU A 128 3.46 -9.36 -7.90
C GLU A 128 2.31 -9.46 -6.89
N LEU A 129 1.06 -9.38 -7.36
CA LEU A 129 -0.12 -9.60 -6.51
C LEU A 129 -0.18 -11.04 -6.00
N ALA A 130 0.03 -12.03 -6.89
CA ALA A 130 0.03 -13.44 -6.51
C ALA A 130 1.11 -13.74 -5.44
N GLU A 131 2.34 -13.29 -5.67
CA GLU A 131 3.44 -13.42 -4.72
C GLU A 131 3.14 -12.72 -3.39
N GLY A 132 2.55 -11.53 -3.45
CA GLY A 132 2.18 -10.75 -2.26
C GLY A 132 1.11 -11.44 -1.42
N PHE A 133 0.06 -12.00 -2.03
CA PHE A 133 -0.97 -12.74 -1.31
C PHE A 133 -0.45 -14.06 -0.74
N GLU A 134 0.45 -14.74 -1.42
CA GLU A 134 1.10 -15.94 -0.89
C GLU A 134 1.95 -15.59 0.35
N ALA A 135 2.72 -14.53 0.29
CA ALA A 135 3.55 -14.07 1.41
C ALA A 135 2.72 -13.74 2.66
N LEU A 136 1.48 -13.26 2.53
CA LEU A 136 0.60 -12.97 3.66
C LEU A 136 0.28 -14.21 4.51
N ASN A 137 0.30 -15.42 3.94
CA ASN A 137 0.04 -16.64 4.67
C ASN A 137 1.05 -16.88 5.81
N ALA A 138 2.29 -16.44 5.66
CA ALA A 138 3.30 -16.54 6.70
C ALA A 138 2.95 -15.66 7.91
N TRP A 139 2.39 -14.47 7.66
CA TRP A 139 2.06 -13.48 8.69
C TRP A 139 0.84 -13.85 9.53
N LEU A 140 -0.02 -14.76 9.05
CA LEU A 140 -1.14 -15.30 9.82
C LEU A 140 -0.71 -16.19 11.02
N ARG A 141 0.59 -16.40 11.20
CA ARG A 141 1.18 -17.19 12.29
C ARG A 141 2.13 -16.38 13.18
N GLU A 142 2.38 -15.12 12.81
CA GLU A 142 3.24 -14.21 13.55
C GLU A 142 2.38 -13.35 14.49
N GLY A 143 2.72 -13.37 15.78
CA GLY A 143 2.03 -12.62 16.83
C GLY A 143 0.74 -13.29 17.32
N CYS A 144 -0.19 -13.65 16.44
CA CYS A 144 -1.43 -14.34 16.78
C CYS A 144 -1.90 -15.23 15.61
N VAL A 145 -2.28 -16.48 15.91
CA VAL A 145 -2.72 -17.44 14.89
C VAL A 145 -4.00 -16.96 14.20
N SER A 146 -3.99 -16.95 12.88
CA SER A 146 -5.09 -16.52 12.00
C SER A 146 -5.53 -15.08 12.21
N GLN A 147 -4.64 -14.23 12.66
CA GLN A 147 -4.86 -12.79 12.81
C GLN A 147 -3.68 -12.00 12.22
N ILE A 148 -3.92 -10.73 11.99
CA ILE A 148 -2.90 -9.78 11.57
C ILE A 148 -2.80 -8.70 12.64
N ALA A 149 -1.59 -8.42 13.07
CA ALA A 149 -1.34 -7.38 14.05
C ALA A 149 -1.63 -5.97 13.49
N GLU A 150 -1.69 -5.01 14.38
CA GLU A 150 -1.92 -3.62 14.05
C GLU A 150 -0.75 -3.04 13.23
N ILE A 151 0.46 -3.21 13.77
CA ILE A 151 1.69 -2.64 13.25
C ILE A 151 2.85 -3.62 13.35
N TYR A 152 3.93 -3.30 12.62
CA TYR A 152 5.19 -4.04 12.64
C TYR A 152 6.36 -3.06 12.63
N ASP A 153 7.54 -3.50 13.06
CA ASP A 153 8.75 -2.70 12.95
C ASP A 153 9.04 -2.31 11.49
N GLY A 154 9.53 -1.10 11.26
CA GLY A 154 9.78 -0.54 9.93
C GLY A 154 10.92 -1.21 9.17
N GLU A 155 11.82 -1.91 9.89
CA GLU A 155 12.95 -2.67 9.33
C GLU A 155 13.06 -4.06 9.95
N ALA A 156 13.80 -4.92 9.27
CA ALA A 156 14.11 -6.27 9.77
C ALA A 156 14.96 -6.24 11.07
N PRO A 157 14.69 -7.14 12.01
CA PRO A 157 13.63 -8.12 11.99
C PRO A 157 12.25 -7.45 12.15
N THR A 158 11.32 -7.78 11.23
CA THR A 158 9.97 -7.20 11.21
C THR A 158 9.11 -7.89 12.27
N VAL A 159 9.10 -7.36 13.46
CA VAL A 159 8.36 -7.91 14.61
C VAL A 159 7.00 -7.24 14.74
N SER A 160 5.95 -8.03 15.01
CA SER A 160 4.61 -7.49 15.31
C SER A 160 4.59 -6.66 16.59
N ARG A 161 3.84 -5.56 16.55
CA ARG A 161 3.70 -4.60 17.64
C ARG A 161 2.25 -4.14 17.74
N GLY A 162 1.98 -3.30 18.73
CA GLY A 162 0.64 -2.77 18.97
C GLY A 162 -0.36 -3.86 19.36
N CYS A 163 -1.57 -3.77 18.86
CA CYS A 163 -2.60 -4.79 19.05
C CYS A 163 -2.26 -6.04 18.24
N PHE A 164 -2.23 -7.22 18.88
CA PHE A 164 -1.86 -8.48 18.22
C PHE A 164 -2.90 -8.99 17.21
N ALA A 165 -4.13 -8.50 17.27
CA ALA A 165 -5.24 -8.85 16.39
C ALA A 165 -6.06 -7.59 16.07
N GLN A 166 -5.84 -7.02 14.90
CA GLN A 166 -6.47 -5.76 14.51
C GLN A 166 -7.49 -5.97 13.40
N ALA A 167 -8.73 -5.59 13.66
CA ALA A 167 -9.86 -5.83 12.77
C ALA A 167 -9.65 -5.21 11.37
N TRP A 168 -9.23 -3.96 11.28
CA TRP A 168 -9.02 -3.30 9.99
C TRP A 168 -7.84 -3.88 9.20
N SER A 169 -6.81 -4.43 9.87
CA SER A 169 -5.73 -5.14 9.19
C SER A 169 -6.27 -6.37 8.46
N VAL A 170 -7.11 -7.16 9.11
CA VAL A 170 -7.73 -8.34 8.52
C VAL A 170 -8.75 -7.94 7.44
N THR A 171 -9.62 -6.98 7.72
CA THR A 171 -10.73 -6.66 6.81
C THR A 171 -10.29 -5.96 5.53
N GLU A 172 -9.28 -5.08 5.57
CA GLU A 172 -8.77 -4.47 4.33
C GLU A 172 -8.01 -5.47 3.45
N LEU A 173 -7.28 -6.40 4.06
CA LEU A 173 -6.65 -7.50 3.32
C LEU A 173 -7.70 -8.47 2.73
N LEU A 174 -8.75 -8.79 3.49
CA LEU A 174 -9.84 -9.63 2.98
C LEU A 174 -10.57 -8.97 1.79
N ARG A 175 -10.79 -7.65 1.84
CA ARG A 175 -11.33 -6.90 0.69
C ARG A 175 -10.43 -7.01 -0.54
N ALA A 176 -9.12 -6.93 -0.35
CA ALA A 176 -8.17 -7.07 -1.45
C ALA A 176 -8.15 -8.50 -2.02
N VAL A 177 -8.25 -9.53 -1.18
CA VAL A 177 -8.39 -10.92 -1.62
C VAL A 177 -9.66 -11.10 -2.47
N TYR A 178 -10.79 -10.59 -2.01
CA TYR A 178 -12.05 -10.65 -2.77
C TYR A 178 -11.94 -9.97 -4.15
N ASP A 179 -11.36 -8.77 -4.21
CA ASP A 179 -11.16 -8.06 -5.48
C ASP A 179 -10.18 -8.83 -6.39
N TYR A 180 -9.17 -9.49 -5.82
CA TYR A 180 -8.22 -10.31 -6.56
C TYR A 180 -8.85 -11.58 -7.14
N GLU A 181 -9.63 -12.33 -6.36
CA GLU A 181 -10.35 -13.50 -6.82
C GLU A 181 -11.28 -13.15 -7.99
N LYS A 182 -12.00 -12.04 -7.87
CA LYS A 182 -12.87 -11.54 -8.94
C LYS A 182 -12.09 -11.22 -10.23
N MET A 183 -10.93 -10.57 -10.10
CA MET A 183 -10.04 -10.31 -11.25
C MET A 183 -9.59 -11.62 -11.91
N GLN A 184 -9.24 -12.65 -11.13
CA GLN A 184 -8.84 -13.96 -11.67
C GLN A 184 -9.99 -14.64 -12.43
N GLU A 185 -11.22 -14.57 -11.93
CA GLU A 185 -12.41 -15.11 -12.61
C GLU A 185 -12.66 -14.43 -13.96
N GLU A 186 -12.51 -13.10 -14.03
CA GLU A 186 -12.65 -12.34 -15.27
C GLU A 186 -11.58 -12.76 -16.31
N ILE A 187 -10.33 -12.90 -15.92
CA ILE A 187 -9.25 -13.36 -16.81
C ILE A 187 -9.52 -14.77 -17.37
N LEU A 188 -10.01 -15.68 -16.53
CA LEU A 188 -10.33 -17.05 -16.93
C LEU A 188 -11.52 -17.10 -17.88
N SER A 189 -12.49 -16.21 -17.74
CA SER A 189 -13.65 -16.13 -18.63
C SER A 189 -13.28 -15.60 -20.01
N ASP A 190 -12.45 -14.57 -20.08
CA ASP A 190 -11.96 -13.98 -21.33
C ASP A 190 -11.09 -14.96 -22.11
N GLY A 191 -10.24 -15.72 -21.42
CA GLY A 191 -9.39 -16.76 -22.04
C GLY A 191 -10.17 -17.94 -22.64
N LYS A 192 -11.40 -18.19 -22.21
CA LYS A 192 -12.29 -19.21 -22.80
C LYS A 192 -12.96 -18.69 -24.08
N ASN A 193 -13.37 -17.44 -24.13
CA ASN A 193 -14.00 -16.81 -25.28
C ASN A 193 -13.08 -16.62 -26.51
N ILE A 194 -11.77 -16.75 -26.33
CA ILE A 194 -10.78 -16.63 -27.43
C ILE A 194 -10.49 -18.00 -28.10
N ARG A 195 -10.96 -19.11 -27.51
CA ARG A 195 -10.70 -20.48 -28.01
C ARG A 195 -11.86 -21.12 -28.74
N ASP A 196 -12.98 -20.45 -28.81
CA ASP A 196 -14.19 -20.82 -29.59
C ASP A 196 -14.28 -19.94 -30.85
#